data_2be6c5790736fcb5bf57eaef05dc4e39
#
_entry.id   2be6c5790736fcb5bf57eaef05dc4e39
#
_cell.length_a   1.000
_cell.length_b   1.000
_cell.length_c   1.000
_cell.angle_alpha   90.00
_cell.angle_beta   90.00
_cell.angle_gamma   90.00
#
_symmetry.space_group_name_H-M   'P 1'
#
loop_
_entity.id
_entity.type
_entity.pdbx_description
1 polymer ?
#
loop_
_entity_poly.entity_id
_entity_poly.type
_entity_poly.pdbx_seq_one_letter_code
_entity_poly.pdbx_strand_id
1 'polypeptide(L)'
;RQPDEAYRRIDKVGPFNYKGLVTPWEEPLDVYYMYRANYVPASEDPMVYLASHTWEDRFATGRRRATIEAYSNCDSVLLYNDAVDAEYLGRKLNHGVGTHFMWENRDIRYNVLRAVGYFKGKPAAEDVLVLDGLEKAPHFEALYRGSVIVPVAADRLNGTDLLKGAEGYTYLYRLNCGGDAYTDTYGQVWAQDNSRYSHSWAESFIHPSDSVQLLSPYQASQRTTNDPIHGTRDWELFQTFRFGRHKLNFRFPVPDGEYRVE
;
A
#
# COMPACT_ATOMS: atom_id res chain seq x y z
N ARG A 1 -4.16 -9.94 -5.67
CA ARG A 1 -4.64 -11.21 -5.11
C ARG A 1 -5.69 -10.87 -4.07
N GLN A 2 -6.93 -11.33 -4.25
CA GLN A 2 -7.94 -11.09 -3.20
C GLN A 2 -7.47 -11.77 -1.91
N PRO A 3 -7.50 -11.09 -0.75
CA PRO A 3 -7.13 -11.69 0.52
C PRO A 3 -7.91 -12.96 0.86
N ASP A 4 -9.02 -13.17 0.21
CA ASP A 4 -10.02 -14.23 0.45
C ASP A 4 -10.17 -15.20 -0.70
N GLU A 5 -9.13 -15.45 -1.47
CA GLU A 5 -9.17 -16.55 -2.48
C GLU A 5 -9.61 -17.90 -1.89
N ALA A 6 -9.35 -18.13 -0.61
CA ALA A 6 -9.85 -19.29 0.12
C ALA A 6 -11.39 -19.34 0.21
N TYR A 7 -12.08 -18.23 -0.03
CA TYR A 7 -13.55 -18.10 0.10
C TYR A 7 -14.32 -18.11 -1.20
N ARG A 8 -13.64 -18.31 -2.33
CA ARG A 8 -14.28 -18.41 -3.64
C ARG A 8 -15.15 -19.66 -3.86
N ARG A 9 -15.62 -20.27 -2.79
CA ARG A 9 -16.56 -21.36 -2.87
C ARG A 9 -17.97 -20.80 -2.94
N ILE A 10 -18.44 -20.59 -4.16
CA ILE A 10 -19.80 -20.16 -4.52
C ILE A 10 -20.87 -21.02 -3.81
N ASP A 11 -20.56 -22.28 -3.56
CA ASP A 11 -21.38 -23.27 -2.87
C ASP A 11 -21.59 -22.99 -1.38
N LYS A 12 -20.76 -22.14 -0.74
CA LYS A 12 -20.84 -21.86 0.69
C LYS A 12 -21.40 -20.48 1.05
N VAL A 13 -21.44 -19.53 0.13
CA VAL A 13 -21.74 -18.12 0.45
C VAL A 13 -22.94 -17.56 -0.31
N GLY A 14 -23.76 -18.41 -0.92
CA GLY A 14 -24.93 -17.98 -1.68
C GLY A 14 -24.59 -17.42 -3.07
N PRO A 15 -25.53 -16.69 -3.72
CA PRO A 15 -25.45 -16.38 -5.14
C PRO A 15 -24.44 -15.26 -5.50
N PHE A 16 -23.51 -14.92 -4.63
CA PHE A 16 -22.52 -13.89 -4.91
C PHE A 16 -21.36 -14.42 -5.75
N ASN A 17 -21.14 -13.77 -6.88
CA ASN A 17 -19.92 -13.97 -7.67
C ASN A 17 -18.82 -13.07 -7.12
N TYR A 18 -17.84 -13.66 -6.47
CA TYR A 18 -16.68 -12.93 -5.93
C TYR A 18 -15.65 -12.50 -6.99
N LYS A 19 -15.91 -12.75 -8.25
CA LYS A 19 -15.11 -12.26 -9.39
C LYS A 19 -15.59 -10.87 -9.78
N GLY A 20 -15.34 -9.89 -8.90
CA GLY A 20 -15.67 -8.49 -9.13
C GLY A 20 -14.48 -7.69 -9.63
N LEU A 21 -14.74 -6.44 -10.01
CA LEU A 21 -13.72 -5.43 -10.29
C LEU A 21 -13.21 -4.79 -9.00
N VAL A 22 -14.00 -4.87 -7.94
CA VAL A 22 -13.73 -4.30 -6.62
C VAL A 22 -14.04 -5.33 -5.55
N THR A 23 -13.44 -5.17 -4.38
CA THR A 23 -13.79 -5.93 -3.19
C THR A 23 -15.19 -5.55 -2.68
N PRO A 24 -15.79 -6.30 -1.72
CA PRO A 24 -17.03 -5.88 -1.04
C PRO A 24 -16.92 -4.55 -0.27
N TRP A 25 -15.72 -4.05 -0.07
CA TRP A 25 -15.41 -2.76 0.57
C TRP A 25 -15.03 -1.67 -0.44
N GLU A 26 -15.36 -1.91 -1.73
CA GLU A 26 -15.11 -0.97 -2.83
C GLU A 26 -13.62 -0.72 -3.14
N GLU A 27 -12.70 -1.56 -2.65
CA GLU A 27 -11.27 -1.49 -3.00
C GLU A 27 -11.07 -2.01 -4.43
N PRO A 28 -10.43 -1.24 -5.33
CA PRO A 28 -10.16 -1.66 -6.69
C PRO A 28 -9.19 -2.86 -6.74
N LEU A 29 -9.46 -3.80 -7.62
CA LEU A 29 -8.55 -4.93 -7.93
C LEU A 29 -7.75 -4.63 -9.20
N ASP A 30 -6.68 -5.38 -9.46
CA ASP A 30 -5.87 -5.22 -10.69
C ASP A 30 -6.73 -5.18 -11.95
N VAL A 31 -7.75 -6.01 -12.00
CA VAL A 31 -8.70 -6.07 -13.13
C VAL A 31 -9.49 -4.77 -13.30
N TYR A 32 -9.78 -4.04 -12.22
CA TYR A 32 -10.40 -2.72 -12.30
C TYR A 32 -9.51 -1.74 -13.06
N TYR A 33 -8.22 -1.69 -12.74
CA TYR A 33 -7.27 -0.82 -13.40
C TYR A 33 -7.04 -1.20 -14.86
N MET A 34 -7.08 -2.49 -15.17
CA MET A 34 -7.06 -2.97 -16.56
C MET A 34 -8.26 -2.44 -17.36
N TYR A 35 -9.47 -2.52 -16.79
CA TYR A 35 -10.67 -1.95 -17.44
C TYR A 35 -10.58 -0.44 -17.53
N ARG A 36 -10.23 0.26 -16.47
CA ARG A 36 -10.10 1.70 -16.45
C ARG A 36 -9.13 2.20 -17.53
N ALA A 37 -7.98 1.53 -17.68
CA ALA A 37 -6.99 1.85 -18.72
C ALA A 37 -7.53 1.73 -20.15
N ASN A 38 -8.56 0.91 -20.37
CA ASN A 38 -9.12 0.65 -21.70
C ASN A 38 -10.38 1.48 -22.01
N TYR A 39 -11.12 1.92 -21.00
CA TYR A 39 -12.43 2.53 -21.18
C TYR A 39 -12.50 4.01 -20.78
N VAL A 40 -11.54 4.50 -19.99
CA VAL A 40 -11.48 5.91 -19.60
C VAL A 40 -10.42 6.62 -20.44
N PRO A 41 -10.78 7.69 -21.17
CA PRO A 41 -9.81 8.45 -21.95
C PRO A 41 -8.77 9.16 -21.06
N ALA A 42 -7.49 9.15 -21.47
CA ALA A 42 -6.44 9.87 -20.75
C ALA A 42 -6.65 11.40 -20.71
N SER A 43 -7.49 11.95 -21.59
CA SER A 43 -7.87 13.37 -21.58
C SER A 43 -8.79 13.73 -20.41
N GLU A 44 -9.48 12.76 -19.83
CA GLU A 44 -10.41 12.93 -18.71
C GLU A 44 -9.73 12.56 -17.39
N ASP A 45 -9.10 11.40 -17.36
CA ASP A 45 -8.50 10.84 -16.15
C ASP A 45 -7.29 9.96 -16.53
N PRO A 46 -6.10 10.58 -16.72
CA PRO A 46 -4.89 9.85 -17.03
C PRO A 46 -4.51 8.93 -15.86
N MET A 47 -4.11 7.71 -16.20
CA MET A 47 -3.69 6.73 -15.19
C MET A 47 -2.54 5.85 -15.67
N VAL A 48 -1.76 5.39 -14.71
CA VAL A 48 -0.86 4.25 -14.82
C VAL A 48 -0.99 3.42 -13.54
N TYR A 49 -0.86 2.11 -13.65
CA TYR A 49 -0.93 1.16 -12.53
C TYR A 49 0.03 0.01 -12.77
N LEU A 50 0.94 -0.21 -11.85
CA LEU A 50 1.88 -1.35 -11.82
C LEU A 50 1.18 -2.59 -11.25
N ALA A 51 1.02 -3.62 -12.04
CA ALA A 51 0.40 -4.85 -11.57
C ALA A 51 1.46 -5.73 -10.85
N SER A 52 1.23 -6.15 -9.63
CA SER A 52 0.11 -5.93 -8.71
C SER A 52 0.63 -5.32 -7.40
N HIS A 53 -0.08 -4.36 -6.82
CA HIS A 53 0.26 -3.77 -5.52
C HIS A 53 0.11 -4.75 -4.35
N THR A 54 -0.64 -5.83 -4.54
CA THR A 54 -0.84 -6.86 -3.50
C THR A 54 0.19 -7.99 -3.56
N TRP A 55 1.31 -7.79 -4.24
CA TRP A 55 2.37 -8.79 -4.39
C TRP A 55 3.76 -8.15 -4.23
N GLU A 56 3.99 -7.51 -3.11
CA GLU A 56 5.21 -6.80 -2.76
C GLU A 56 6.40 -7.76 -2.55
N ASP A 57 6.14 -8.97 -2.06
CA ASP A 57 7.13 -9.99 -1.74
C ASP A 57 7.56 -10.86 -2.93
N ARG A 58 7.23 -10.46 -4.16
CA ARG A 58 7.52 -11.24 -5.38
C ARG A 58 9.01 -11.52 -5.62
N PHE A 59 9.88 -10.77 -4.99
CA PHE A 59 11.33 -10.93 -5.04
C PHE A 59 11.96 -11.50 -3.77
N ALA A 60 11.20 -11.81 -2.75
CA ALA A 60 11.68 -12.32 -1.46
C ALA A 60 12.52 -13.60 -1.55
N THR A 61 12.37 -14.38 -2.63
CA THR A 61 13.16 -15.61 -2.89
C THR A 61 14.54 -15.34 -3.51
N GLY A 62 14.96 -14.08 -3.64
CA GLY A 62 16.22 -13.70 -4.27
C GLY A 62 16.22 -13.72 -5.82
N ARG A 63 15.10 -14.02 -6.44
CA ARG A 63 14.94 -13.93 -7.89
C ARG A 63 14.83 -12.46 -8.31
N ARG A 64 15.79 -11.96 -9.06
CA ARG A 64 15.84 -10.56 -9.51
C ARG A 64 15.21 -10.33 -10.89
N ARG A 65 15.12 -11.34 -11.74
CA ARG A 65 14.56 -11.20 -13.09
C ARG A 65 13.08 -11.47 -13.11
N ALA A 66 12.33 -10.50 -13.63
CA ALA A 66 10.89 -10.57 -13.75
C ALA A 66 10.37 -9.87 -15.00
N THR A 67 9.15 -10.19 -15.37
CA THR A 67 8.33 -9.39 -16.27
C THR A 67 7.53 -8.43 -15.41
N ILE A 68 7.65 -7.13 -15.70
CA ILE A 68 6.88 -6.08 -15.07
C ILE A 68 5.75 -5.70 -16.02
N GLU A 69 4.54 -5.66 -15.51
CA GLU A 69 3.34 -5.28 -16.26
C GLU A 69 2.74 -4.01 -15.69
N ALA A 70 2.26 -3.14 -16.56
CA ALA A 70 1.47 -1.98 -16.17
C ALA A 70 0.24 -1.81 -17.07
N TYR A 71 -0.81 -1.25 -16.51
CA TYR A 71 -2.00 -0.80 -17.23
C TYR A 71 -2.00 0.72 -17.28
N SER A 72 -2.30 1.29 -18.44
CA SER A 72 -2.34 2.74 -18.61
C SER A 72 -3.20 3.13 -19.81
N ASN A 73 -3.86 4.27 -19.72
CA ASN A 73 -4.52 4.94 -20.84
C ASN A 73 -3.65 6.04 -21.46
N CYS A 74 -2.47 6.31 -20.92
CA CYS A 74 -1.53 7.30 -21.46
C CYS A 74 -0.93 6.86 -22.81
N ASP A 75 -0.38 7.81 -23.59
CA ASP A 75 0.24 7.53 -24.89
C ASP A 75 1.48 6.65 -24.78
N SER A 76 2.17 6.76 -23.65
CA SER A 76 3.33 5.93 -23.34
C SER A 76 3.59 5.86 -21.85
N VAL A 77 4.29 4.80 -21.43
CA VAL A 77 4.74 4.59 -20.06
C VAL A 77 6.24 4.38 -20.03
N LEU A 78 6.93 5.09 -19.14
CA LEU A 78 8.33 4.91 -18.82
C LEU A 78 8.44 4.18 -17.48
N LEU A 79 9.32 3.19 -17.39
CA LEU A 79 9.56 2.41 -16.19
C LEU A 79 10.96 2.65 -15.66
N TYR A 80 11.07 2.83 -14.35
CA TYR A 80 12.32 3.04 -13.61
C TYR A 80 12.40 2.07 -12.43
N ASN A 81 13.64 1.66 -12.08
CA ASN A 81 13.88 0.89 -10.86
C ASN A 81 14.51 1.77 -9.77
N ASP A 82 13.92 2.94 -9.58
CA ASP A 82 14.28 3.92 -8.54
C ASP A 82 13.09 4.87 -8.32
N ALA A 83 13.16 5.67 -7.26
CA ALA A 83 12.16 6.68 -6.93
C ALA A 83 12.21 7.95 -7.81
N VAL A 84 13.24 8.09 -8.63
CA VAL A 84 13.44 9.21 -9.56
C VAL A 84 13.70 8.68 -10.97
N ASP A 85 13.95 9.57 -11.94
CA ASP A 85 14.27 9.23 -13.33
C ASP A 85 15.69 8.63 -13.46
N ALA A 86 16.03 7.67 -12.60
CA ALA A 86 17.25 6.89 -12.60
C ALA A 86 16.93 5.40 -12.79
N GLU A 87 17.93 4.58 -13.11
CA GLU A 87 17.76 3.14 -13.36
C GLU A 87 16.62 2.86 -14.36
N TYR A 88 16.71 3.49 -15.53
CA TYR A 88 15.71 3.43 -16.58
C TYR A 88 15.58 2.04 -17.18
N LEU A 89 14.39 1.45 -17.10
CA LEU A 89 14.09 0.10 -17.62
C LEU A 89 13.45 0.11 -19.01
N GLY A 90 13.05 1.25 -19.52
CA GLY A 90 12.56 1.41 -20.89
C GLY A 90 11.20 2.07 -20.98
N ARG A 91 10.85 2.49 -22.21
CA ARG A 91 9.58 3.08 -22.60
C ARG A 91 8.75 2.09 -23.38
N LYS A 92 7.46 2.08 -23.15
CA LYS A 92 6.48 1.37 -23.98
C LYS A 92 5.42 2.33 -24.49
N LEU A 93 4.93 2.07 -25.70
CA LEU A 93 3.88 2.87 -26.35
C LEU A 93 2.52 2.21 -26.20
N ASN A 94 1.50 3.03 -26.14
CA ASN A 94 0.12 2.60 -26.23
C ASN A 94 -0.24 2.27 -27.69
N HIS A 95 -0.79 1.11 -27.94
CA HIS A 95 -1.24 0.65 -29.27
C HIS A 95 -2.77 0.58 -29.38
N GLY A 96 -3.48 1.22 -28.45
CA GLY A 96 -4.93 1.20 -28.37
C GLY A 96 -5.48 0.24 -27.32
N VAL A 97 -6.77 0.01 -27.40
CA VAL A 97 -7.50 -0.86 -26.47
C VAL A 97 -6.85 -2.26 -26.41
N GLY A 98 -6.64 -2.75 -25.21
CA GLY A 98 -6.00 -4.06 -24.97
C GLY A 98 -4.47 -3.97 -24.87
N THR A 99 -3.88 -2.77 -24.88
CA THR A 99 -2.44 -2.63 -24.69
C THR A 99 -2.05 -3.03 -23.26
N HIS A 100 -1.15 -4.02 -23.15
CA HIS A 100 -0.44 -4.38 -21.93
C HIS A 100 0.99 -3.84 -22.04
N PHE A 101 1.38 -2.98 -21.13
CA PHE A 101 2.73 -2.43 -21.09
C PHE A 101 3.63 -3.43 -20.36
N MET A 102 4.41 -4.22 -21.09
CA MET A 102 5.23 -5.30 -20.53
C MET A 102 6.72 -5.05 -20.73
N TRP A 103 7.49 -5.12 -19.64
CA TRP A 103 8.95 -5.12 -19.63
C TRP A 103 9.43 -6.51 -19.27
N GLU A 104 9.65 -7.32 -20.28
CA GLU A 104 10.02 -8.71 -20.11
C GLU A 104 11.46 -8.88 -19.64
N ASN A 105 11.67 -9.88 -18.75
CA ASN A 105 12.98 -10.34 -18.29
C ASN A 105 13.91 -9.22 -17.81
N ARG A 106 13.37 -8.24 -17.08
CA ARG A 106 14.15 -7.14 -16.49
C ARG A 106 14.84 -7.57 -15.21
N ASP A 107 16.06 -7.11 -15.03
CA ASP A 107 16.79 -7.25 -13.77
C ASP A 107 16.35 -6.14 -12.83
N ILE A 108 15.72 -6.51 -11.72
CA ILE A 108 15.19 -5.58 -10.72
C ILE A 108 16.12 -5.64 -9.51
N ARG A 109 16.86 -4.59 -9.33
CA ARG A 109 17.87 -4.49 -8.29
C ARG A 109 17.33 -3.85 -7.03
N TYR A 110 16.60 -2.75 -7.17
CA TYR A 110 16.17 -1.92 -6.08
C TYR A 110 14.69 -2.14 -5.75
N ASN A 111 14.36 -1.85 -4.50
CA ASN A 111 13.02 -2.07 -3.94
C ASN A 111 11.95 -1.07 -4.41
N VAL A 112 12.23 -0.22 -5.38
CA VAL A 112 11.26 0.71 -5.95
C VAL A 112 11.10 0.44 -7.44
N LEU A 113 9.86 0.21 -7.87
CA LEU A 113 9.44 0.33 -9.26
C LEU A 113 8.58 1.59 -9.39
N ARG A 114 8.90 2.43 -10.35
CA ARG A 114 8.17 3.66 -10.63
C ARG A 114 7.81 3.72 -12.10
N ALA A 115 6.53 3.87 -12.39
CA ALA A 115 6.01 4.02 -13.74
C ALA A 115 5.45 5.43 -13.95
N VAL A 116 5.84 6.09 -15.02
CA VAL A 116 5.35 7.42 -15.38
C VAL A 116 4.62 7.36 -16.70
N GLY A 117 3.34 7.67 -16.69
CA GLY A 117 2.48 7.78 -17.87
C GLY A 117 2.59 9.18 -18.49
N TYR A 118 2.83 9.22 -19.79
CA TYR A 118 2.91 10.45 -20.57
C TYR A 118 1.70 10.58 -21.48
N PHE A 119 1.03 11.73 -21.41
CA PHE A 119 -0.05 12.11 -22.32
C PHE A 119 0.28 13.42 -23.02
N LYS A 120 0.21 13.43 -24.35
CA LYS A 120 0.60 14.59 -25.19
C LYS A 120 2.00 15.13 -24.86
N GLY A 121 2.94 14.19 -24.60
CA GLY A 121 4.34 14.52 -24.35
C GLY A 121 4.66 15.06 -22.95
N LYS A 122 3.69 15.08 -22.02
CA LYS A 122 3.87 15.54 -20.65
C LYS A 122 3.60 14.41 -19.66
N PRO A 123 4.29 14.37 -18.50
CA PRO A 123 3.90 13.48 -17.40
C PRO A 123 2.46 13.80 -16.99
N ALA A 124 1.62 12.79 -16.90
CA ALA A 124 0.19 12.93 -16.61
C ALA A 124 -0.29 11.97 -15.50
N ALA A 125 0.39 10.85 -15.32
CA ALA A 125 0.09 9.90 -14.26
C ALA A 125 1.39 9.25 -13.77
N GLU A 126 1.38 8.81 -12.54
CA GLU A 126 2.51 8.11 -11.91
C GLU A 126 1.98 7.01 -10.99
N ASP A 127 2.72 5.91 -10.94
CA ASP A 127 2.48 4.85 -9.98
C ASP A 127 3.80 4.33 -9.45
N VAL A 128 3.82 4.00 -8.15
CA VAL A 128 5.01 3.53 -7.45
C VAL A 128 4.68 2.29 -6.65
N LEU A 129 5.50 1.28 -6.80
CA LEU A 129 5.42 0.04 -6.05
C LEU A 129 6.70 -0.16 -5.24
N VAL A 130 6.56 -0.28 -3.92
CA VAL A 130 7.66 -0.62 -3.02
C VAL A 130 7.66 -2.13 -2.80
N LEU A 131 8.82 -2.76 -3.00
CA LEU A 131 9.02 -4.20 -3.05
C LEU A 131 9.82 -4.69 -1.85
N ASP A 132 9.48 -5.88 -1.37
CA ASP A 132 10.23 -6.58 -0.33
C ASP A 132 11.40 -7.38 -0.89
N GLY A 133 12.42 -7.61 -0.05
CA GLY A 133 13.54 -8.51 -0.36
C GLY A 133 14.56 -7.99 -1.36
N LEU A 134 14.53 -6.70 -1.70
CA LEU A 134 15.49 -6.04 -2.59
C LEU A 134 16.28 -4.94 -1.86
N GLU A 135 17.38 -4.51 -2.48
CA GLU A 135 18.18 -3.39 -1.97
C GLU A 135 17.34 -2.10 -1.97
N LYS A 136 17.47 -1.30 -0.91
CA LYS A 136 16.81 0.03 -0.86
C LYS A 136 17.28 0.89 -2.04
N ALA A 137 16.33 1.50 -2.74
CA ALA A 137 16.62 2.37 -3.87
C ALA A 137 17.51 3.55 -3.46
N PRO A 138 18.48 3.98 -4.28
CA PRO A 138 19.40 5.06 -3.96
C PRO A 138 18.68 6.38 -3.64
N HIS A 139 17.58 6.64 -4.33
CA HIS A 139 16.80 7.87 -4.17
C HIS A 139 15.46 7.62 -3.45
N PHE A 140 15.38 6.57 -2.64
CA PHE A 140 14.14 6.18 -1.93
C PHE A 140 13.47 7.36 -1.20
N GLU A 141 14.24 8.25 -0.61
CA GLU A 141 13.71 9.40 0.13
C GLU A 141 12.97 10.43 -0.74
N ALA A 142 13.12 10.35 -2.06
CA ALA A 142 12.33 11.18 -2.97
C ALA A 142 10.82 10.85 -2.86
N LEU A 143 10.47 9.62 -2.51
CA LEU A 143 9.07 9.20 -2.34
C LEU A 143 8.34 9.97 -1.24
N TYR A 144 9.04 10.44 -0.22
CA TYR A 144 8.43 11.26 0.83
C TYR A 144 7.88 12.59 0.29
N ARG A 145 8.45 13.09 -0.81
CA ARG A 145 8.12 14.36 -1.42
C ARG A 145 6.94 14.30 -2.40
N GLY A 146 6.25 13.18 -2.45
CA GLY A 146 5.17 12.96 -3.39
C GLY A 146 5.65 12.65 -4.80
N SER A 147 4.72 12.67 -5.74
CA SER A 147 4.96 12.31 -7.14
C SER A 147 5.31 13.55 -7.99
N VAL A 148 5.77 13.30 -9.22
CA VAL A 148 5.94 14.38 -10.22
C VAL A 148 4.60 15.03 -10.60
N ILE A 149 3.48 14.37 -10.33
CA ILE A 149 2.12 14.87 -10.62
C ILE A 149 1.56 15.66 -9.43
N VAL A 150 1.80 15.16 -8.19
CA VAL A 150 1.31 15.79 -6.96
C VAL A 150 2.48 15.93 -5.99
N PRO A 151 3.32 16.96 -6.16
CA PRO A 151 4.46 17.15 -5.27
C PRO A 151 4.00 17.64 -3.90
N VAL A 152 4.71 17.19 -2.87
CA VAL A 152 4.54 17.64 -1.49
C VAL A 152 5.62 18.66 -1.14
N ALA A 153 5.22 19.77 -0.54
CA ALA A 153 6.14 20.83 -0.13
C ALA A 153 7.13 20.30 0.93
N ALA A 154 8.39 20.69 0.80
CA ALA A 154 9.49 20.15 1.62
C ALA A 154 9.34 20.45 3.12
N ASP A 155 8.67 21.52 3.49
CA ASP A 155 8.38 21.90 4.88
C ASP A 155 7.42 20.92 5.59
N ARG A 156 6.60 20.19 4.82
CA ARG A 156 5.69 19.16 5.36
C ARG A 156 6.37 17.83 5.68
N LEU A 157 7.63 17.66 5.30
CA LEU A 157 8.36 16.41 5.51
C LEU A 157 9.00 16.28 6.90
N ASN A 158 9.00 17.34 7.69
CA ASN A 158 9.64 17.36 9.01
C ASN A 158 8.76 16.78 10.13
N GLY A 159 8.08 15.71 9.83
CA GLY A 159 7.09 15.08 10.70
C GLY A 159 5.69 15.66 10.47
N THR A 160 4.68 14.89 10.81
CA THR A 160 3.33 15.40 10.87
C THR A 160 3.12 16.11 12.20
N ASP A 161 2.39 17.21 12.23
CA ASP A 161 2.04 17.89 13.47
C ASP A 161 1.35 16.96 14.48
N LEU A 162 0.69 15.91 13.97
CA LEU A 162 0.07 14.83 14.77
C LEU A 162 1.09 14.09 15.64
N LEU A 163 2.33 13.88 15.16
CA LEU A 163 3.35 13.15 15.90
C LEU A 163 4.07 14.02 16.92
N LYS A 164 4.08 15.34 16.73
CA LYS A 164 4.84 16.28 17.53
C LYS A 164 4.48 16.27 19.03
N GLY A 165 3.30 15.81 19.35
CA GLY A 165 2.79 15.82 20.70
C GLY A 165 2.27 17.20 21.13
N ALA A 166 1.21 17.20 21.92
CA ALA A 166 0.59 18.44 22.40
C ALA A 166 1.35 19.00 23.61
N GLU A 167 1.56 20.31 23.64
CA GLU A 167 2.16 21.01 24.78
C GLU A 167 1.30 20.85 26.03
N GLY A 168 1.95 20.58 27.16
CA GLY A 168 1.27 20.41 28.46
C GLY A 168 0.72 19.00 28.72
N TYR A 169 0.92 18.07 27.80
CA TYR A 169 0.53 16.67 27.96
C TYR A 169 1.73 15.74 28.18
N THR A 170 1.54 14.74 29.05
CA THR A 170 2.47 13.62 29.19
C THR A 170 1.85 12.41 28.51
N TYR A 171 2.54 11.85 27.50
CA TYR A 171 2.07 10.67 26.78
C TYR A 171 2.38 9.42 27.58
N LEU A 172 1.34 8.69 28.00
CA LEU A 172 1.47 7.43 28.70
C LEU A 172 1.68 6.25 27.74
N TYR A 173 1.04 6.31 26.58
CA TYR A 173 1.10 5.27 25.56
C TYR A 173 1.19 5.89 24.18
N ARG A 174 2.01 5.27 23.35
CA ARG A 174 2.03 5.40 21.90
C ARG A 174 2.02 4.00 21.33
N LEU A 175 1.06 3.71 20.49
CA LEU A 175 0.87 2.38 19.91
C LEU A 175 0.83 2.48 18.41
N ASN A 176 1.69 1.69 17.74
CA ASN A 176 1.63 1.51 16.29
C ASN A 176 0.56 0.45 15.97
N CYS A 177 -0.66 0.89 15.72
CA CYS A 177 -1.82 0.01 15.54
C CYS A 177 -1.66 -0.92 14.34
N GLY A 178 -1.57 -2.21 14.60
CA GLY A 178 -1.35 -3.24 13.58
C GLY A 178 0.11 -3.40 13.14
N GLY A 179 1.05 -2.60 13.68
CA GLY A 179 2.45 -2.59 13.29
C GLY A 179 3.41 -2.97 14.41
N ASP A 180 4.68 -3.06 14.01
CA ASP A 180 5.80 -3.31 14.92
C ASP A 180 6.21 -2.06 15.70
N ALA A 181 7.12 -2.22 16.66
CA ALA A 181 7.68 -1.08 17.40
C ALA A 181 8.42 -0.16 16.43
N TYR A 182 8.19 1.15 16.58
CA TYR A 182 8.75 2.17 15.70
C TYR A 182 9.25 3.39 16.50
N THR A 183 10.32 4.02 16.04
CA THR A 183 10.78 5.29 16.58
C THR A 183 10.62 6.36 15.50
N ASP A 184 9.78 7.35 15.78
CA ASP A 184 9.46 8.40 14.82
C ASP A 184 10.58 9.44 14.65
N THR A 185 10.39 10.36 13.72
CA THR A 185 11.35 11.44 13.42
C THR A 185 11.57 12.42 14.58
N TYR A 186 10.70 12.42 15.59
CA TYR A 186 10.87 13.18 16.83
C TYR A 186 11.59 12.39 17.93
N GLY A 187 11.99 11.15 17.65
CA GLY A 187 12.63 10.25 18.62
C GLY A 187 11.67 9.62 19.62
N GLN A 188 10.37 9.66 19.36
CA GLN A 188 9.35 9.08 20.23
C GLN A 188 9.16 7.61 19.88
N VAL A 189 9.09 6.76 20.90
CA VAL A 189 8.93 5.32 20.71
C VAL A 189 7.44 4.97 20.70
N TRP A 190 7.01 4.31 19.64
CA TRP A 190 5.70 3.71 19.46
C TRP A 190 5.81 2.22 19.73
N ALA A 191 5.02 1.73 20.68
CA ALA A 191 5.04 0.31 21.02
C ALA A 191 4.40 -0.52 19.91
N GLN A 192 4.90 -1.74 19.78
CA GLN A 192 4.27 -2.74 18.91
C GLN A 192 2.83 -3.02 19.35
N ASP A 193 1.92 -3.10 18.38
CA ASP A 193 0.57 -3.57 18.63
C ASP A 193 0.57 -5.08 18.91
N ASN A 194 -0.01 -5.46 20.03
CA ASN A 194 -0.09 -6.85 20.46
C ASN A 194 -1.38 -7.09 21.29
N SER A 195 -1.64 -8.35 21.60
CA SER A 195 -2.83 -8.77 22.36
C SER A 195 -2.96 -8.19 23.78
N ARG A 196 -1.92 -7.55 24.30
CA ARG A 196 -1.98 -6.86 25.61
C ARG A 196 -2.83 -5.61 25.54
N TYR A 197 -2.80 -4.88 24.41
CA TYR A 197 -3.48 -3.61 24.24
C TYR A 197 -4.69 -3.72 23.33
N SER A 198 -4.60 -4.50 22.26
CA SER A 198 -5.65 -4.65 21.26
C SER A 198 -6.46 -5.91 21.52
N HIS A 199 -7.76 -5.74 21.62
CA HIS A 199 -8.76 -6.80 21.78
C HIS A 199 -9.72 -6.82 20.58
N SER A 200 -9.19 -6.66 19.39
CA SER A 200 -9.97 -6.68 18.17
C SER A 200 -10.39 -8.09 17.83
N TRP A 201 -11.69 -8.29 17.70
CA TRP A 201 -12.26 -9.45 17.07
C TRP A 201 -12.70 -9.01 15.67
N ALA A 202 -11.87 -9.23 14.66
CA ALA A 202 -12.44 -9.37 13.35
C ALA A 202 -13.28 -10.65 13.40
N GLU A 203 -14.55 -10.56 13.08
CA GLU A 203 -15.20 -11.73 12.54
C GLU A 203 -14.35 -12.08 11.31
N SER A 204 -13.49 -13.08 11.50
CA SER A 204 -12.79 -13.63 10.39
C SER A 204 -13.89 -14.12 9.46
N PHE A 205 -13.90 -13.63 8.22
CA PHE A 205 -14.67 -14.27 7.16
C PHE A 205 -14.14 -15.69 6.89
N ILE A 206 -13.27 -16.19 7.77
CA ILE A 206 -12.67 -17.50 7.79
C ILE A 206 -13.65 -18.45 8.42
N HIS A 207 -14.26 -19.25 7.56
CA HIS A 207 -15.13 -20.31 8.03
C HIS A 207 -14.33 -21.26 8.93
N PRO A 208 -14.86 -21.69 10.11
CA PRO A 208 -14.15 -22.54 11.05
C PRO A 208 -13.61 -23.85 10.46
N SER A 209 -14.08 -24.29 9.31
CA SER A 209 -13.67 -25.52 8.63
C SER A 209 -12.49 -25.36 7.66
N ASP A 210 -11.99 -24.15 7.43
CA ASP A 210 -10.92 -23.95 6.47
C ASP A 210 -9.54 -24.01 7.16
N SER A 211 -8.57 -24.62 6.50
CA SER A 211 -7.18 -24.76 6.98
C SER A 211 -6.45 -23.44 7.23
N VAL A 212 -7.06 -22.31 6.91
CA VAL A 212 -6.64 -20.95 7.20
C VAL A 212 -6.96 -20.53 8.64
N GLN A 213 -7.48 -21.42 9.48
CA GLN A 213 -7.65 -21.25 10.93
C GLN A 213 -6.34 -20.93 11.70
N LEU A 214 -5.23 -20.88 11.00
CA LEU A 214 -3.92 -20.56 11.58
C LEU A 214 -3.75 -19.08 11.95
N LEU A 215 -4.58 -18.19 11.40
CA LEU A 215 -4.56 -16.80 11.80
C LEU A 215 -5.48 -16.59 13.00
N SER A 216 -4.92 -16.12 14.10
CA SER A 216 -5.73 -15.70 15.24
C SER A 216 -6.70 -14.60 14.80
N PRO A 217 -7.89 -14.42 15.46
CA PRO A 217 -8.77 -13.29 15.20
C PRO A 217 -8.05 -11.95 15.30
N TYR A 218 -7.02 -11.87 16.11
CA TYR A 218 -6.13 -10.74 16.24
C TYR A 218 -5.40 -10.42 14.93
N GLN A 219 -4.78 -11.40 14.30
CA GLN A 219 -4.09 -11.24 13.01
C GLN A 219 -5.05 -10.94 11.86
N ALA A 220 -6.24 -11.53 11.89
CA ALA A 220 -7.27 -11.30 10.87
C ALA A 220 -7.80 -9.85 10.87
N SER A 221 -7.66 -9.10 11.97
CA SER A 221 -8.09 -7.70 12.09
C SER A 221 -7.00 -6.68 11.73
N GLN A 222 -5.92 -7.14 11.15
CA GLN A 222 -4.78 -6.33 10.77
C GLN A 222 -4.70 -6.20 9.25
N ARG A 223 -4.31 -5.01 8.79
CA ARG A 223 -3.94 -4.75 7.39
C ARG A 223 -2.66 -3.95 7.35
N THR A 224 -1.95 -4.13 6.28
CA THR A 224 -0.72 -3.41 5.96
C THR A 224 -0.69 -3.08 4.47
N THR A 225 0.02 -2.04 4.11
CA THR A 225 0.37 -1.69 2.74
C THR A 225 1.84 -1.28 2.69
N ASN A 226 2.49 -1.53 1.57
CA ASN A 226 3.83 -1.03 1.27
C ASN A 226 3.77 0.22 0.36
N ASP A 227 2.57 0.67 0.01
CA ASP A 227 2.40 1.83 -0.84
C ASP A 227 2.99 3.10 -0.19
N PRO A 228 3.57 4.00 -0.98
CA PRO A 228 4.14 5.25 -0.48
C PRO A 228 3.13 6.12 0.26
N ILE A 229 3.53 6.62 1.42
CA ILE A 229 2.77 7.61 2.18
C ILE A 229 3.45 8.97 2.01
N HIS A 230 2.91 9.80 1.14
CA HIS A 230 3.51 11.08 0.83
C HIS A 230 3.31 12.12 1.95
N GLY A 231 4.28 13.00 2.13
CA GLY A 231 4.20 14.10 3.11
C GLY A 231 4.65 13.73 4.51
N THR A 232 5.20 12.55 4.72
CA THR A 232 5.82 12.13 5.99
C THR A 232 7.03 11.25 5.71
N ARG A 233 7.92 11.12 6.71
CA ARG A 233 9.00 10.13 6.74
C ARG A 233 8.66 8.94 7.63
N ASP A 234 7.60 9.04 8.37
CA ASP A 234 7.16 8.05 9.37
C ASP A 234 6.10 7.10 8.78
N TRP A 235 6.40 6.51 7.63
CA TRP A 235 5.47 5.67 6.88
C TRP A 235 4.91 4.52 7.69
N GLU A 236 5.76 3.87 8.49
CA GLU A 236 5.44 2.68 9.25
C GLU A 236 4.26 2.89 10.20
N LEU A 237 4.06 4.13 10.66
CA LEU A 237 2.91 4.49 11.50
C LEU A 237 1.60 4.61 10.73
N PHE A 238 1.67 4.75 9.41
CA PHE A 238 0.51 4.99 8.55
C PHE A 238 0.25 3.83 7.58
N GLN A 239 1.17 2.90 7.47
CA GLN A 239 1.06 1.75 6.58
C GLN A 239 0.37 0.54 7.23
N THR A 240 0.12 0.59 8.52
CA THR A 240 -0.56 -0.48 9.26
C THR A 240 -1.76 0.06 10.00
N PHE A 241 -2.79 -0.78 10.15
CA PHE A 241 -3.96 -0.42 10.94
C PHE A 241 -4.72 -1.66 11.42
N ARG A 242 -5.55 -1.42 12.44
CA ARG A 242 -6.53 -2.37 12.95
C ARG A 242 -7.92 -2.00 12.47
N PHE A 243 -8.71 -3.01 12.18
CA PHE A 243 -10.13 -2.82 11.88
C PHE A 243 -10.99 -3.83 12.64
N GLY A 244 -12.25 -3.49 12.85
CA GLY A 244 -13.21 -4.40 13.46
C GLY A 244 -14.62 -3.87 13.31
N ARG A 245 -15.54 -4.72 12.86
CA ARG A 245 -16.94 -4.32 12.60
C ARG A 245 -17.70 -4.04 13.87
N HIS A 246 -17.44 -4.81 14.95
CA HIS A 246 -18.23 -4.77 16.15
C HIS A 246 -17.43 -4.73 17.44
N LYS A 247 -16.14 -4.96 17.42
CA LYS A 247 -15.35 -5.15 18.65
C LYS A 247 -13.89 -4.69 18.51
N LEU A 248 -13.65 -3.58 17.81
CA LEU A 248 -12.36 -2.93 17.92
C LEU A 248 -12.31 -2.19 19.24
N ASN A 249 -11.48 -2.65 20.15
CA ASN A 249 -11.21 -1.94 21.39
C ASN A 249 -9.76 -2.09 21.81
N PHE A 250 -9.26 -1.05 22.44
CA PHE A 250 -7.95 -1.01 23.06
C PHE A 250 -8.12 -0.81 24.57
N ARG A 251 -7.24 -1.43 25.36
CA ARG A 251 -7.24 -1.30 26.83
C ARG A 251 -5.88 -0.85 27.28
N PHE A 252 -5.83 0.29 27.94
CA PHE A 252 -4.65 0.87 28.52
C PHE A 252 -4.83 1.00 30.02
N PRO A 253 -4.05 0.31 30.87
CA PRO A 253 -4.08 0.55 32.30
C PRO A 253 -3.48 1.93 32.60
N VAL A 254 -4.29 2.79 33.22
CA VAL A 254 -3.91 4.16 33.59
C VAL A 254 -4.29 4.42 35.02
N PRO A 255 -3.57 5.30 35.78
CA PRO A 255 -4.01 5.80 37.08
C PRO A 255 -5.34 6.53 36.98
N ASP A 256 -5.98 6.83 38.13
CA ASP A 256 -7.17 7.69 38.11
C ASP A 256 -6.83 9.10 37.66
N GLY A 257 -7.63 9.66 36.73
CA GLY A 257 -7.36 10.97 36.17
C GLY A 257 -8.21 11.29 34.92
N GLU A 258 -7.92 12.43 34.33
CA GLU A 258 -8.48 12.84 33.04
C GLU A 258 -7.47 12.54 31.93
N TYR A 259 -7.93 11.97 30.84
CA TYR A 259 -7.11 11.53 29.72
C TYR A 259 -7.64 12.01 28.40
N ARG A 260 -6.72 12.29 27.49
CA ARG A 260 -6.99 12.56 26.07
C ARG A 260 -6.49 11.39 25.23
N VAL A 261 -7.27 10.99 24.24
CA VAL A 261 -6.86 10.02 23.21
C VAL A 261 -6.79 10.75 21.89
N GLU A 262 -5.70 10.57 21.18
CA GLU A 262 -5.41 11.14 19.86
C GLU A 262 -5.23 10.03 18.82
#